data_c243c6d3f5734ee6425d7caaad208344
#
_entry.id   c243c6d3f5734ee6425d7caaad208344
#
_cell.length_a   1.000
_cell.length_b   1.000
_cell.length_c   1.000
_cell.angle_alpha   90.00
_cell.angle_beta   90.00
_cell.angle_gamma   90.00
#
_symmetry.space_group_name_H-M   'P 1'
#
loop_
_entity.id
_entity.type
_entity.pdbx_description
1 polymer ?
#
loop_
_entity_poly.entity_id
_entity_poly.type
_entity_poly.pdbx_seq_one_letter_code
_entity_poly.pdbx_strand_id
1 'polypeptide(L)'
;MSYASVSAAETGGPDTAYDDAKVKAAARAQFISFAIDDNQYGVDIMAVREIKEWSNVTPLPNQPEYVRGVLNLRGVTVPIVDLRRRFGEGLTETTPTHIVIIVRSGEQQVGLLADRVLDIVAFETEKIQPIPRTAQGAASDFLSGLVTFDDTMIALIDLPSLFVT
;
A
#
# COMPACT_ATOMS: atom_id res chain seq x y z
N MET A 1 -38.93 18.55 4.37
CA MET A 1 -38.90 18.21 4.47
C MET A 1 -38.70 18.02 4.45
N SER A 2 -38.37 18.77 4.36
CA SER A 2 -38.15 18.60 4.34
C SER A 2 -37.70 18.40 4.33
N TYR A 3 -37.45 18.96 4.05
CA TYR A 3 -37.13 18.79 3.95
C TYR A 3 -36.91 18.51 3.69
N ALA A 4 -36.09 18.35 3.72
CA ALA A 4 -35.98 18.14 3.49
C ALA A 4 -35.76 18.10 3.15
N SER A 5 -35.65 18.55 2.99
CA SER A 5 -35.60 18.37 2.75
C SER A 5 -35.18 18.19 2.59
N VAL A 6 -34.87 18.53 2.41
CA VAL A 6 -34.62 18.27 2.25
C VAL A 6 -34.30 17.98 1.93
N SER A 7 -33.91 18.19 1.71
CA SER A 7 -33.80 17.86 1.45
C SER A 7 -33.59 17.72 1.00
N ALA A 8 -33.31 18.10 0.81
CA ALA A 8 -33.22 17.90 0.40
C ALA A 8 -32.89 17.82 0.02
N ALA A 9 -32.75 18.19 -0.13
CA ALA A 9 -32.61 17.98 -0.33
C ALA A 9 -32.46 17.75 -0.58
N GLU A 10 -32.43 17.85 -0.67
CA GLU A 10 -32.48 17.53 -0.78
C GLU A 10 -32.48 17.35 -1.37
N THR A 11 -32.82 17.75 -1.74
CA THR A 11 -32.86 17.64 -2.16
C THR A 11 -32.82 17.86 -2.89
N GLY A 12 -32.72 18.18 -3.34
CA GLY A 12 -32.52 18.34 -3.82
C GLY A 12 -32.31 18.68 -4.36
N GLY A 13 -32.37 18.72 -4.76
CA GLY A 13 -31.98 18.87 -5.11
C GLY A 13 -31.36 19.03 -5.24
N PRO A 14 -31.65 19.23 -5.51
CA PRO A 14 -30.69 19.44 -5.64
C PRO A 14 -29.69 19.28 -5.30
N ASP A 15 -29.40 19.51 -5.38
CA ASP A 15 -28.26 18.93 -4.78
C ASP A 15 -27.28 18.33 -5.75
N THR A 16 -27.19 18.86 -6.96
CA THR A 16 -26.22 18.42 -7.95
C THR A 16 -24.79 18.68 -7.45
N ALA A 17 -24.57 19.82 -6.80
CA ALA A 17 -23.25 20.14 -6.25
C ALA A 17 -22.84 19.17 -5.16
N TYR A 18 -23.78 18.73 -4.35
CA TYR A 18 -23.53 17.74 -3.31
C TYR A 18 -23.17 16.39 -3.92
N ASP A 19 -23.89 15.97 -4.94
CA ASP A 19 -23.63 14.71 -5.61
C ASP A 19 -22.27 14.71 -6.30
N ASP A 20 -21.90 15.84 -6.90
CA ASP A 20 -20.60 15.98 -7.53
C ASP A 20 -19.47 15.87 -6.49
N ALA A 21 -19.64 16.51 -5.35
CA ALA A 21 -18.65 16.44 -4.29
C ALA A 21 -18.53 15.02 -3.74
N LYS A 22 -19.63 14.31 -3.63
CA LYS A 22 -19.64 12.93 -3.17
C LYS A 22 -18.94 12.01 -4.16
N VAL A 23 -19.18 12.20 -5.45
CA VAL A 23 -18.51 11.42 -6.49
C VAL A 23 -17.02 11.69 -6.46
N LYS A 24 -16.60 12.94 -6.31
CA LYS A 24 -15.18 13.27 -6.20
C LYS A 24 -14.55 12.65 -4.97
N ALA A 25 -15.25 12.65 -3.84
CA ALA A 25 -14.76 12.02 -2.64
C ALA A 25 -14.60 10.50 -2.84
N ALA A 26 -15.55 9.87 -3.56
CA ALA A 26 -15.48 8.46 -3.86
C ALA A 26 -14.33 8.12 -4.81
N ALA A 27 -13.82 9.10 -5.58
CA ALA A 27 -12.70 8.91 -6.48
C ALA A 27 -11.35 9.08 -5.78
N ARG A 28 -11.32 9.32 -4.48
CA ARG A 28 -10.06 9.44 -3.74
C ARG A 28 -9.59 8.08 -3.31
N ALA A 29 -8.27 7.92 -3.33
CA ALA A 29 -7.62 6.71 -2.85
C ALA A 29 -6.78 7.04 -1.64
N GLN A 30 -6.76 6.14 -0.66
CA GLN A 30 -5.96 6.31 0.54
C GLN A 30 -4.88 5.23 0.59
N PHE A 31 -3.71 5.64 1.03
CA PHE A 31 -2.55 4.77 1.10
C PHE A 31 -1.86 4.94 2.44
N ILE A 32 -1.24 3.86 2.90
CA ILE A 32 -0.27 3.95 3.98
C ILE A 32 1.09 4.13 3.33
N SER A 33 1.76 5.24 3.66
CA SER A 33 3.10 5.48 3.15
C SER A 33 4.12 4.93 4.12
N PHE A 34 5.19 4.39 3.57
CA PHE A 34 6.27 3.80 4.36
C PHE A 34 7.60 4.01 3.63
N ALA A 35 8.67 3.86 4.35
CA ALA A 35 10.01 4.11 3.80
C ALA A 35 10.82 2.83 3.71
N ILE A 36 11.60 2.74 2.65
CA ILE A 36 12.69 1.79 2.51
C ILE A 36 13.88 2.64 2.10
N ASP A 37 14.88 2.76 2.99
CA ASP A 37 15.98 3.70 2.82
C ASP A 37 15.45 5.13 2.63
N ASP A 38 15.84 5.79 1.55
CA ASP A 38 15.43 7.15 1.26
C ASP A 38 14.21 7.22 0.36
N ASN A 39 13.66 6.08 -0.03
CA ASN A 39 12.53 6.02 -0.95
C ASN A 39 11.24 5.82 -0.19
N GLN A 40 10.16 6.43 -0.70
CA GLN A 40 8.84 6.29 -0.11
C GLN A 40 7.93 5.50 -1.03
N TYR A 41 7.14 4.63 -0.41
CA TYR A 41 6.20 3.77 -1.11
C TYR A 41 4.84 3.87 -0.44
N GLY A 42 3.81 3.52 -1.18
CA GLY A 42 2.46 3.51 -0.65
C GLY A 42 1.76 2.20 -0.96
N VAL A 43 0.96 1.75 -0.03
CA VAL A 43 0.12 0.57 -0.21
C VAL A 43 -1.31 0.95 0.11
N ASP A 44 -2.24 0.43 -0.69
CA ASP A 44 -3.66 0.73 -0.54
C ASP A 44 -4.12 0.38 0.88
N ILE A 45 -4.69 1.36 1.58
CA ILE A 45 -5.13 1.17 2.96
C ILE A 45 -6.17 0.05 3.08
N MET A 46 -6.96 -0.15 2.02
CA MET A 46 -7.97 -1.20 2.03
C MET A 46 -7.37 -2.60 2.04
N ALA A 47 -6.12 -2.73 1.61
CA ALA A 47 -5.42 -4.01 1.61
C ALA A 47 -4.71 -4.27 2.94
N VAL A 48 -4.49 -3.26 3.75
CA VAL A 48 -3.74 -3.39 4.99
C VAL A 48 -4.61 -4.01 6.07
N ARG A 49 -4.10 -5.07 6.69
CA ARG A 49 -4.79 -5.74 7.79
C ARG A 49 -4.23 -5.35 9.15
N GLU A 50 -2.91 -5.19 9.22
CA GLU A 50 -2.25 -4.98 10.50
C GLU A 50 -0.84 -4.49 10.24
N ILE A 51 -0.28 -3.73 11.16
CA ILE A 51 1.12 -3.32 11.12
C ILE A 51 1.76 -3.82 12.41
N LYS A 52 2.85 -4.54 12.27
CA LYS A 52 3.55 -5.18 13.40
C LYS A 52 5.00 -4.77 13.42
N GLU A 53 5.59 -4.80 14.59
CA GLU A 53 7.03 -4.66 14.71
C GLU A 53 7.70 -5.94 14.21
N TRP A 54 8.92 -5.80 13.71
CA TRP A 54 9.68 -6.96 13.27
C TRP A 54 9.94 -7.89 14.44
N SER A 55 9.73 -9.15 14.20
CA SER A 55 10.14 -10.21 15.12
C SER A 55 10.74 -11.33 14.29
N ASN A 56 11.41 -12.27 14.94
CA ASN A 56 12.00 -13.37 14.22
C ASN A 56 10.92 -14.18 13.52
N VAL A 57 11.17 -14.48 12.25
CA VAL A 57 10.27 -15.30 11.43
C VAL A 57 10.88 -16.68 11.30
N THR A 58 10.05 -17.66 10.95
CA THR A 58 10.50 -19.01 10.72
C THR A 58 10.89 -19.16 9.26
N PRO A 59 12.18 -19.37 8.94
CA PRO A 59 12.59 -19.58 7.55
C PRO A 59 11.99 -20.85 6.99
N LEU A 60 11.69 -20.83 5.69
CA LEU A 60 11.21 -22.01 4.98
C LEU A 60 12.25 -22.39 3.91
N PRO A 61 12.44 -23.70 3.66
CA PRO A 61 13.35 -24.12 2.60
C PRO A 61 12.75 -23.85 1.22
N ASN A 62 13.63 -23.69 0.24
CA ASN A 62 13.26 -23.57 -1.17
C ASN A 62 12.37 -22.38 -1.47
N GLN A 63 12.51 -21.28 -0.73
CA GLN A 63 11.80 -20.05 -1.00
C GLN A 63 12.72 -19.06 -1.72
N PRO A 64 12.14 -18.14 -2.52
CA PRO A 64 12.95 -17.07 -3.09
C PRO A 64 13.64 -16.26 -2.00
N GLU A 65 14.77 -15.65 -2.32
CA GLU A 65 15.54 -14.87 -1.33
C GLU A 65 14.76 -13.73 -0.72
N TYR A 66 13.77 -13.17 -1.46
CA TYR A 66 12.99 -12.06 -0.93
C TYR A 66 11.96 -12.51 0.12
N VAL A 67 11.74 -13.81 0.28
CA VAL A 67 10.88 -14.32 1.33
C VAL A 67 11.74 -14.65 2.55
N ARG A 68 11.58 -13.84 3.62
CA ARG A 68 12.38 -13.99 4.82
C ARG A 68 11.97 -15.21 5.66
N GLY A 69 10.74 -15.64 5.49
CA GLY A 69 10.19 -16.73 6.26
C GLY A 69 8.70 -16.49 6.44
N VAL A 70 8.13 -17.11 7.46
CA VAL A 70 6.70 -16.99 7.74
C VAL A 70 6.45 -16.62 9.18
N LEU A 71 5.35 -15.91 9.41
CA LEU A 71 4.82 -15.66 10.75
C LEU A 71 3.50 -16.42 10.90
N ASN A 72 3.23 -16.89 12.11
CA ASN A 72 1.93 -17.43 12.42
C ASN A 72 1.10 -16.33 13.06
N LEU A 73 0.04 -15.92 12.37
CA LEU A 73 -0.89 -14.92 12.87
C LEU A 73 -2.24 -15.58 13.11
N ARG A 74 -2.57 -15.79 14.36
CA ARG A 74 -3.85 -16.35 14.75
C ARG A 74 -4.20 -17.62 13.97
N GLY A 75 -3.20 -18.50 13.81
CA GLY A 75 -3.38 -19.75 13.10
C GLY A 75 -3.18 -19.69 11.60
N VAL A 76 -2.93 -18.49 11.06
CA VAL A 76 -2.68 -18.30 9.62
C VAL A 76 -1.18 -18.11 9.41
N THR A 77 -0.63 -18.86 8.48
CA THR A 77 0.78 -18.73 8.10
C THR A 77 0.92 -17.63 7.07
N VAL A 78 1.69 -16.60 7.40
CA VAL A 78 1.85 -15.41 6.55
C VAL A 78 3.30 -15.29 6.12
N PRO A 79 3.59 -15.40 4.82
CA PRO A 79 4.97 -15.19 4.34
C PRO A 79 5.36 -13.71 4.46
N ILE A 80 6.63 -13.47 4.76
CA ILE A 80 7.17 -12.12 4.92
C ILE A 80 8.11 -11.84 3.76
N VAL A 81 7.76 -10.83 2.96
CA VAL A 81 8.52 -10.42 1.80
C VAL A 81 9.42 -9.24 2.17
N ASP A 82 10.70 -9.38 1.89
CA ASP A 82 11.66 -8.29 2.03
C ASP A 82 11.57 -7.43 0.77
N LEU A 83 10.93 -6.27 0.90
CA LEU A 83 10.71 -5.42 -0.27
C LEU A 83 12.01 -4.93 -0.88
N ARG A 84 13.01 -4.63 -0.06
CA ARG A 84 14.31 -4.20 -0.57
C ARG A 84 14.87 -5.27 -1.52
N ARG A 85 14.83 -6.52 -1.10
CA ARG A 85 15.31 -7.61 -1.93
C ARG A 85 14.44 -7.84 -3.16
N ARG A 86 13.13 -7.73 -2.97
CA ARG A 86 12.18 -7.90 -4.08
C ARG A 86 12.39 -6.86 -5.18
N PHE A 87 12.81 -5.67 -4.78
CA PHE A 87 13.10 -4.59 -5.73
C PHE A 87 14.50 -4.69 -6.35
N GLY A 88 15.21 -5.77 -6.08
CA GLY A 88 16.51 -6.02 -6.71
C GLY A 88 17.69 -5.51 -5.92
N GLU A 89 17.48 -5.06 -4.70
CA GLU A 89 18.57 -4.60 -3.82
C GLU A 89 18.95 -5.69 -2.83
N GLY A 90 19.88 -5.39 -1.93
CA GLY A 90 20.31 -6.37 -0.96
C GLY A 90 19.25 -6.69 0.07
N LEU A 91 19.49 -7.78 0.82
CA LEU A 91 18.59 -8.14 1.91
C LEU A 91 18.64 -7.08 3.00
N THR A 92 17.49 -6.84 3.64
CA THR A 92 17.40 -5.91 4.75
C THR A 92 18.08 -6.50 5.97
N GLU A 93 18.94 -5.71 6.61
CA GLU A 93 19.48 -6.08 7.92
C GLU A 93 18.45 -5.65 8.95
N THR A 94 17.71 -6.62 9.46
CA THR A 94 16.58 -6.34 10.31
C THR A 94 17.00 -5.90 11.71
N THR A 95 16.25 -4.93 12.24
CA THR A 95 16.39 -4.47 13.62
C THR A 95 15.02 -4.45 14.27
N PRO A 96 14.94 -4.34 15.60
CA PRO A 96 13.63 -4.28 16.26
C PRO A 96 12.78 -3.07 15.85
N THR A 97 13.36 -2.06 15.21
CA THR A 97 12.61 -0.88 14.75
C THR A 97 11.98 -1.08 13.38
N HIS A 98 12.36 -2.12 12.68
CA HIS A 98 11.70 -2.44 11.40
C HIS A 98 10.25 -2.84 11.64
N ILE A 99 9.45 -2.72 10.61
CA ILE A 99 8.02 -3.05 10.69
C ILE A 99 7.64 -4.03 9.59
N VAL A 100 6.55 -4.71 9.84
CA VAL A 100 5.93 -5.60 8.85
C VAL A 100 4.49 -5.13 8.63
N ILE A 101 4.17 -4.81 7.39
CA ILE A 101 2.81 -4.41 7.03
C ILE A 101 2.12 -5.65 6.48
N ILE A 102 1.12 -6.13 7.21
CA ILE A 102 0.36 -7.31 6.79
C ILE A 102 -0.71 -6.84 5.82
N VAL A 103 -0.65 -7.33 4.60
CA VAL A 103 -1.60 -6.95 3.56
C VAL A 103 -2.30 -8.20 3.02
N ARG A 104 -3.44 -7.96 2.43
CA ARG A 104 -4.19 -9.01 1.76
C ARG A 104 -4.32 -8.69 0.28
N SER A 105 -3.98 -9.67 -0.55
CA SER A 105 -4.18 -9.58 -1.99
C SER A 105 -4.95 -10.83 -2.42
N GLY A 106 -6.18 -10.62 -2.87
CA GLY A 106 -7.06 -11.75 -3.14
C GLY A 106 -7.35 -12.51 -1.86
N GLU A 107 -7.03 -13.79 -1.82
CA GLU A 107 -7.24 -14.63 -0.64
C GLU A 107 -5.96 -14.85 0.15
N GLN A 108 -4.85 -14.27 -0.29
CA GLN A 108 -3.57 -14.44 0.39
C GLN A 108 -3.25 -13.26 1.29
N GLN A 109 -2.62 -13.56 2.43
CA GLN A 109 -2.04 -12.54 3.28
C GLN A 109 -0.53 -12.62 3.19
N VAL A 110 0.11 -11.47 3.14
CA VAL A 110 1.56 -11.38 3.03
C VAL A 110 2.02 -10.22 3.90
N GLY A 111 3.16 -10.37 4.52
CA GLY A 111 3.79 -9.29 5.27
C GLY A 111 4.85 -8.62 4.43
N LEU A 112 4.85 -7.29 4.43
CA LEU A 112 5.84 -6.49 3.71
C LEU A 112 6.79 -5.91 4.73
N LEU A 113 8.07 -6.30 4.63
CA LEU A 113 9.11 -5.78 5.53
C LEU A 113 9.55 -4.42 5.04
N ALA A 114 9.45 -3.42 5.89
CA ALA A 114 9.83 -2.05 5.56
C ALA A 114 10.58 -1.42 6.73
N ASP A 115 11.24 -0.29 6.47
CA ASP A 115 12.03 0.38 7.51
C ASP A 115 11.15 1.05 8.53
N ARG A 116 10.14 1.81 8.08
CA ARG A 116 9.22 2.50 8.99
C ARG A 116 7.97 2.94 8.25
N VAL A 117 6.87 3.04 8.97
CA VAL A 117 5.64 3.64 8.46
C VAL A 117 5.73 5.15 8.64
N LEU A 118 5.24 5.90 7.66
CA LEU A 118 5.29 7.34 7.67
C LEU A 118 3.93 7.96 7.98
N ASP A 119 2.94 7.73 7.10
CA ASP A 119 1.67 8.43 7.24
C ASP A 119 0.57 7.72 6.46
N ILE A 120 -0.65 8.18 6.69
CA ILE A 120 -1.79 7.81 5.83
C ILE A 120 -2.04 9.00 4.93
N VAL A 121 -1.97 8.78 3.62
CA VAL A 121 -2.11 9.85 2.64
C VAL A 121 -3.30 9.56 1.74
N ALA A 122 -4.00 10.61 1.32
CA ALA A 122 -5.15 10.49 0.44
C ALA A 122 -4.91 11.34 -0.81
N PHE A 123 -5.23 10.78 -1.96
CA PHE A 123 -5.08 11.46 -3.23
C PHE A 123 -6.34 11.30 -4.06
N GLU A 124 -6.63 12.29 -4.88
CA GLU A 124 -7.58 12.09 -5.95
C GLU A 124 -6.95 11.12 -6.95
N THR A 125 -7.73 10.15 -7.42
CA THR A 125 -7.18 9.12 -8.31
C THR A 125 -6.58 9.70 -9.59
N GLU A 126 -7.07 10.84 -10.05
CA GLU A 126 -6.54 11.51 -11.22
C GLU A 126 -5.13 12.08 -11.01
N LYS A 127 -4.70 12.23 -9.74
CA LYS A 127 -3.36 12.69 -9.42
C LYS A 127 -2.33 11.57 -9.49
N ILE A 128 -2.77 10.34 -9.60
CA ILE A 128 -1.87 9.20 -9.69
C ILE A 128 -1.36 9.12 -11.13
N GLN A 129 -0.05 9.19 -11.29
CA GLN A 129 0.59 9.17 -12.59
C GLN A 129 1.12 7.78 -12.90
N PRO A 130 1.14 7.41 -14.18
CA PRO A 130 1.71 6.11 -14.55
C PRO A 130 3.23 6.11 -14.34
N ILE A 131 3.78 4.91 -14.19
CA ILE A 131 5.22 4.74 -14.07
C ILE A 131 5.86 5.08 -15.43
N PRO A 132 6.87 5.98 -15.47
CA PRO A 132 7.53 6.31 -16.73
C PRO A 132 8.18 5.08 -17.35
N ARG A 133 8.06 4.94 -18.67
CA ARG A 133 8.68 3.80 -19.38
C ARG A 133 10.19 3.84 -19.31
N THR A 134 10.75 5.01 -19.07
CA THR A 134 12.19 5.17 -18.91
C THR A 134 12.70 4.74 -17.56
N ALA A 135 11.79 4.53 -16.59
CA ALA A 135 12.17 4.01 -15.29
C ALA A 135 12.48 2.53 -15.46
N GLN A 136 13.75 2.21 -15.52
CA GLN A 136 14.24 0.85 -15.71
C GLN A 136 14.64 0.28 -14.37
N GLY A 137 14.42 -1.01 -14.20
CA GLY A 137 14.84 -1.70 -13.00
C GLY A 137 13.74 -2.61 -12.45
N ALA A 138 14.14 -3.55 -11.58
CA ALA A 138 13.23 -4.55 -11.05
C ALA A 138 12.08 -3.91 -10.26
N ALA A 139 12.34 -2.77 -9.61
CA ALA A 139 11.31 -2.12 -8.78
C ALA A 139 10.11 -1.67 -9.61
N SER A 140 10.33 -1.20 -10.83
CA SER A 140 9.24 -0.65 -11.65
C SER A 140 8.19 -1.69 -11.99
N ASP A 141 8.55 -2.97 -12.00
CA ASP A 141 7.61 -4.05 -12.30
C ASP A 141 6.59 -4.26 -11.19
N PHE A 142 6.84 -3.72 -10.00
CA PHE A 142 5.99 -3.92 -8.83
C PHE A 142 5.23 -2.66 -8.45
N LEU A 143 5.26 -1.64 -9.30
CA LEU A 143 4.64 -0.36 -9.01
C LEU A 143 3.47 -0.11 -9.94
N SER A 144 2.40 0.45 -9.39
CA SER A 144 1.21 0.77 -10.17
C SER A 144 1.13 2.23 -10.57
N GLY A 145 1.85 3.11 -9.87
CA GLY A 145 1.80 4.53 -10.17
C GLY A 145 2.68 5.33 -9.24
N LEU A 146 2.69 6.64 -9.48
CA LEU A 146 3.46 7.60 -8.69
C LEU A 146 2.55 8.74 -8.29
N VAL A 147 2.72 9.25 -7.08
CA VAL A 147 2.06 10.47 -6.63
C VAL A 147 3.08 11.37 -5.94
N THR A 148 2.81 12.66 -5.94
CA THR A 148 3.66 13.63 -5.24
C THR A 148 2.91 14.16 -4.02
N PHE A 149 3.56 14.09 -2.87
CA PHE A 149 3.02 14.58 -1.61
C PHE A 149 4.12 15.34 -0.87
N ASP A 150 3.86 16.62 -0.58
CA ASP A 150 4.85 17.50 0.08
C ASP A 150 6.22 17.46 -0.61
N ASP A 151 6.23 17.64 -1.91
CA ASP A 151 7.44 17.63 -2.75
C ASP A 151 8.18 16.30 -2.74
N THR A 152 7.59 15.26 -2.17
CA THR A 152 8.16 13.93 -2.15
C THR A 152 7.36 13.00 -3.06
N MET A 153 8.05 12.22 -3.85
CA MET A 153 7.41 11.26 -4.73
C MET A 153 7.19 9.93 -4.00
N ILE A 154 5.96 9.44 -4.04
CA ILE A 154 5.60 8.18 -3.42
C ILE A 154 5.25 7.20 -4.54
N ALA A 155 5.92 6.05 -4.53
CA ALA A 155 5.67 5.00 -5.52
C ALA A 155 4.64 4.03 -4.95
N LEU A 156 3.55 3.84 -5.69
CA LEU A 156 2.45 2.98 -5.24
C LEU A 156 2.71 1.55 -5.65
N ILE A 157 2.56 0.64 -4.71
CA ILE A 157 2.86 -0.77 -4.92
C ILE A 157 1.66 -1.47 -5.53
N ASP A 158 1.93 -2.26 -6.57
CA ASP A 158 0.95 -3.15 -7.18
C ASP A 158 1.06 -4.50 -6.48
N LEU A 159 0.20 -4.72 -5.49
CA LEU A 159 0.27 -5.92 -4.67
C LEU A 159 0.19 -7.22 -5.48
N PRO A 160 -0.71 -7.36 -6.46
CA PRO A 160 -0.73 -8.60 -7.23
C PRO A 160 0.60 -8.92 -7.89
N SER A 161 1.34 -7.91 -8.35
CA SER A 161 2.62 -8.14 -9.02
C SER A 161 3.70 -8.64 -8.08
N LEU A 162 3.61 -8.32 -6.79
CA LEU A 162 4.59 -8.78 -5.81
C LEU A 162 4.52 -10.29 -5.59
N PHE A 163 3.35 -10.88 -5.81
CA PHE A 163 3.10 -12.27 -5.45
C PHE A 163 3.17 -13.23 -6.64
N VAL A 164 3.43 -12.71 -7.81
CA VAL A 164 3.61 -13.54 -9.00
C VAL A 164 5.06 -14.05 -9.01
N THR A 165 5.22 -15.34 -9.05
CA THR A 165 6.53 -15.98 -9.08
C THR A 165 6.99 -16.23 -10.52
#